data_898ac32a1492d97ec9caa18d021b0dd0
#
_entry.id   898ac32a1492d97ec9caa18d021b0dd0
#
_cell.length_a   1.000
_cell.length_b   1.000
_cell.length_c   1.000
_cell.angle_alpha   90.00
_cell.angle_beta   90.00
_cell.angle_gamma   90.00
#
_symmetry.space_group_name_H-M   'P 1'
#
loop_
_entity.id
_entity.type
_entity.pdbx_description
1 polymer ?
#
loop_
_entity_poly.entity_id
_entity_poly.type
_entity_poly.pdbx_seq_one_letter_code
_entity_poly.pdbx_strand_id
1 'polypeptide(L)'
;MAVYFWWLDYFTPAGRAFASLFLLAMFAGAVPGFWAAWIFAGIDFLLFLGLVFSLFVTAKRSKVWIECVSVNRVREGETATVAAFVAVHSTIDCVTLGANRLPPSLTGFESDREKIKKGEPPRKMECLVHTTRRGSFMLNKVSANVPEIMGLLRWPFGFNGSVELLVYPRALKVQEFPFLTQGASGMAFAPFLMPSLTRGMNFIGVRPYREGDSLRDLHHKAFARYGKPFTKEFEVERGAGVILLLDTATPNFKSRQYLEQAIRMTAAIGEWLLEREILGRFFIDSEEIALDGGSESRKNLLDALARIPPASLAHAKQPEPWAPAARPMDPVLRVGLYENEEPLVNKHIVVGKYPASTEDKLLVVSPEELDGLERGVVTL
;
A
#
# COMPACT_ATOMS: atom_id res chain seq x y z
N MET A 1 -29.80 7.76 0.34
CA MET A 1 -28.51 7.31 -0.25
C MET A 1 -28.61 6.94 -1.73
N ALA A 2 -29.56 6.11 -2.18
CA ALA A 2 -29.68 5.72 -3.59
C ALA A 2 -29.81 6.91 -4.58
N VAL A 3 -30.62 7.93 -4.25
CA VAL A 3 -30.80 9.14 -5.07
C VAL A 3 -29.52 9.95 -5.18
N TYR A 4 -28.72 10.06 -4.11
CA TYR A 4 -27.46 10.77 -4.10
C TYR A 4 -26.43 10.10 -5.03
N PHE A 5 -26.35 8.77 -5.02
CA PHE A 5 -25.45 8.03 -5.91
C PHE A 5 -25.91 8.08 -7.37
N TRP A 6 -27.22 8.06 -7.63
CA TRP A 6 -27.77 8.25 -8.98
C TRP A 6 -27.37 9.63 -9.53
N TRP A 7 -27.50 10.68 -8.71
CA TRP A 7 -27.07 12.04 -9.05
C TRP A 7 -25.58 12.12 -9.41
N LEU A 8 -24.71 11.42 -8.71
CA LEU A 8 -23.28 11.39 -8.99
C LEU A 8 -22.92 10.60 -10.26
N ASP A 9 -23.61 9.52 -10.54
CA ASP A 9 -23.30 8.63 -11.66
C ASP A 9 -23.73 9.23 -13.01
N TYR A 10 -24.89 9.87 -13.07
CA TYR A 10 -25.50 10.37 -14.31
C TYR A 10 -25.23 11.85 -14.60
N PHE A 11 -24.98 12.66 -13.61
CA PHE A 11 -24.73 14.09 -13.77
C PHE A 11 -23.24 14.41 -13.76
N THR A 12 -22.78 15.14 -14.78
CA THR A 12 -21.45 15.74 -14.75
C THR A 12 -21.40 16.90 -13.75
N PRO A 13 -20.21 17.43 -13.36
CA PRO A 13 -20.14 18.64 -12.53
C PRO A 13 -20.94 19.82 -13.12
N ALA A 14 -20.87 20.02 -14.45
CA ALA A 14 -21.64 21.04 -15.14
C ALA A 14 -23.14 20.76 -15.09
N GLY A 15 -23.56 19.51 -15.27
CA GLY A 15 -24.97 19.10 -15.15
C GLY A 15 -25.54 19.32 -13.74
N ARG A 16 -24.72 19.10 -12.71
CA ARG A 16 -25.12 19.40 -11.31
C ARG A 16 -25.30 20.90 -11.08
N ALA A 17 -24.40 21.73 -11.63
CA ALA A 17 -24.54 23.19 -11.56
C ALA A 17 -25.84 23.64 -12.28
N PHE A 18 -26.10 23.11 -13.47
CA PHE A 18 -27.31 23.39 -14.23
C PHE A 18 -28.59 22.99 -13.46
N ALA A 19 -28.64 21.81 -12.88
CA ALA A 19 -29.78 21.37 -12.08
C ALA A 19 -29.94 22.17 -10.77
N SER A 20 -28.84 22.66 -10.17
CA SER A 20 -28.96 23.57 -9.01
C SER A 20 -29.53 24.93 -9.39
N LEU A 21 -29.21 25.41 -10.61
CA LEU A 21 -29.78 26.66 -11.15
C LEU A 21 -31.30 26.54 -11.39
N PHE A 22 -31.76 25.40 -11.88
CA PHE A 22 -33.19 25.09 -12.02
C PHE A 22 -33.91 25.14 -10.67
N LEU A 23 -33.35 24.50 -9.62
CA LEU A 23 -33.91 24.55 -8.28
C LEU A 23 -33.97 25.98 -7.74
N LEU A 24 -32.93 26.76 -7.96
CA LEU A 24 -32.87 28.16 -7.55
C LEU A 24 -33.95 29.01 -8.27
N ALA A 25 -34.13 28.78 -9.58
CA ALA A 25 -35.18 29.45 -10.35
C ALA A 25 -36.60 29.11 -9.84
N MET A 26 -36.86 27.84 -9.48
CA MET A 26 -38.11 27.43 -8.84
C MET A 26 -38.36 28.14 -7.51
N PHE A 27 -37.34 28.22 -6.64
CA PHE A 27 -37.44 28.91 -5.36
C PHE A 27 -37.68 30.42 -5.56
N ALA A 28 -36.97 31.05 -6.50
CA ALA A 28 -37.17 32.47 -6.82
C ALA A 28 -38.55 32.75 -7.33
N GLY A 29 -39.17 31.86 -8.13
CA GLY A 29 -40.54 31.97 -8.62
C GLY A 29 -41.59 31.90 -7.52
N ALA A 30 -41.31 31.35 -6.35
CA ALA A 30 -42.18 31.32 -5.19
C ALA A 30 -42.34 32.71 -4.52
N VAL A 31 -41.44 33.67 -4.83
CA VAL A 31 -41.52 35.04 -4.29
C VAL A 31 -42.56 35.85 -5.08
N PRO A 32 -43.54 36.50 -4.40
CA PRO A 32 -44.53 37.32 -5.05
C PRO A 32 -43.90 38.42 -5.91
N GLY A 33 -44.31 38.54 -7.17
CA GLY A 33 -43.75 39.50 -8.13
C GLY A 33 -42.64 39.00 -9.04
N PHE A 34 -42.08 37.81 -8.76
CA PHE A 34 -40.97 37.20 -9.54
C PHE A 34 -41.46 36.15 -10.56
N TRP A 35 -42.63 36.38 -11.18
CA TRP A 35 -43.26 35.44 -12.12
C TRP A 35 -42.35 35.05 -13.31
N ALA A 36 -41.43 35.93 -13.72
CA ALA A 36 -40.44 35.65 -14.77
C ALA A 36 -39.55 34.43 -14.44
N ALA A 37 -39.29 34.15 -13.16
CA ALA A 37 -38.50 32.98 -12.74
C ALA A 37 -39.18 31.65 -13.14
N TRP A 38 -40.51 31.59 -13.19
CA TRP A 38 -41.26 30.42 -13.67
C TRP A 38 -41.06 30.15 -15.16
N ILE A 39 -40.91 31.23 -15.97
CA ILE A 39 -40.60 31.09 -17.40
C ILE A 39 -39.18 30.44 -17.56
N PHE A 40 -38.18 30.95 -16.84
CA PHE A 40 -36.85 30.36 -16.85
C PHE A 40 -36.88 28.92 -16.37
N ALA A 41 -37.53 28.60 -15.27
CA ALA A 41 -37.69 27.23 -14.78
C ALA A 41 -38.37 26.32 -15.82
N GLY A 42 -39.36 26.80 -16.53
CA GLY A 42 -40.04 26.06 -17.61
C GLY A 42 -39.11 25.76 -18.79
N ILE A 43 -38.32 26.73 -19.20
CA ILE A 43 -37.32 26.56 -20.28
C ILE A 43 -36.25 25.55 -19.86
N ASP A 44 -35.69 25.70 -18.65
CA ASP A 44 -34.70 24.78 -18.12
C ASP A 44 -35.21 23.35 -18.00
N PHE A 45 -36.50 23.19 -17.59
CA PHE A 45 -37.17 21.89 -17.54
C PHE A 45 -37.32 21.24 -18.91
N LEU A 46 -37.74 22.01 -19.93
CA LEU A 46 -37.84 21.51 -21.30
C LEU A 46 -36.48 21.11 -21.87
N LEU A 47 -35.45 21.94 -21.62
CA LEU A 47 -34.06 21.60 -22.00
C LEU A 47 -33.61 20.33 -21.32
N PHE A 48 -33.84 20.20 -20.00
CA PHE A 48 -33.50 19.00 -19.26
C PHE A 48 -34.18 17.75 -19.80
N LEU A 49 -35.47 17.84 -20.14
CA LEU A 49 -36.23 16.73 -20.73
C LEU A 49 -35.62 16.32 -22.10
N GLY A 50 -35.23 17.30 -22.92
CA GLY A 50 -34.54 17.07 -24.20
C GLY A 50 -33.16 16.39 -24.01
N LEU A 51 -32.40 16.79 -22.98
CA LEU A 51 -31.14 16.18 -22.63
C LEU A 51 -31.29 14.73 -22.16
N VAL A 52 -32.28 14.46 -21.30
CA VAL A 52 -32.57 13.09 -20.86
C VAL A 52 -32.96 12.20 -22.05
N PHE A 53 -33.79 12.73 -22.96
CA PHE A 53 -34.16 12.01 -24.19
C PHE A 53 -32.91 11.73 -25.07
N SER A 54 -32.06 12.74 -25.28
CA SER A 54 -30.81 12.63 -26.02
C SER A 54 -29.90 11.58 -25.39
N LEU A 55 -29.75 11.59 -24.06
CA LEU A 55 -28.97 10.61 -23.31
C LEU A 55 -29.51 9.18 -23.51
N PHE A 56 -30.82 9.00 -23.45
CA PHE A 56 -31.47 7.71 -23.66
C PHE A 56 -31.25 7.17 -25.09
N VAL A 57 -31.34 8.03 -26.09
CA VAL A 57 -31.04 7.68 -27.48
C VAL A 57 -29.59 7.29 -27.64
N THR A 58 -28.66 8.08 -27.07
CA THR A 58 -27.23 7.80 -27.07
C THR A 58 -26.93 6.46 -26.40
N ALA A 59 -27.49 6.22 -25.20
CA ALA A 59 -27.31 4.98 -24.47
C ALA A 59 -27.77 3.73 -25.25
N LYS A 60 -28.94 3.83 -25.93
CA LYS A 60 -29.45 2.72 -26.76
C LYS A 60 -28.59 2.47 -28.02
N ARG A 61 -28.02 3.52 -28.59
CA ARG A 61 -27.16 3.42 -29.79
C ARG A 61 -25.75 2.98 -29.44
N SER A 62 -25.20 3.41 -28.31
CA SER A 62 -23.83 3.22 -27.88
C SER A 62 -23.71 1.95 -27.03
N LYS A 63 -23.67 0.78 -27.63
CA LYS A 63 -23.36 -0.45 -26.89
C LYS A 63 -21.86 -0.45 -26.55
N VAL A 64 -21.52 -0.11 -25.32
CA VAL A 64 -20.15 -0.07 -24.79
C VAL A 64 -20.02 -1.18 -23.76
N TRP A 65 -18.89 -1.88 -23.78
CA TRP A 65 -18.53 -2.84 -22.71
C TRP A 65 -17.05 -2.76 -22.37
N ILE A 66 -16.73 -3.09 -21.13
CA ILE A 66 -15.37 -3.16 -20.63
C ILE A 66 -14.99 -4.62 -20.54
N GLU A 67 -13.92 -5.01 -21.26
CA GLU A 67 -13.48 -6.42 -21.34
C GLU A 67 -12.61 -6.79 -20.14
N CYS A 68 -11.68 -5.92 -19.76
CA CYS A 68 -10.75 -6.17 -18.66
C CYS A 68 -10.40 -4.86 -17.96
N VAL A 69 -10.24 -4.93 -16.66
CA VAL A 69 -9.73 -3.82 -15.84
C VAL A 69 -8.50 -4.30 -15.10
N SER A 70 -7.43 -3.51 -15.16
CA SER A 70 -6.20 -3.74 -14.42
C SER A 70 -5.84 -2.51 -13.61
N VAL A 71 -5.23 -2.72 -12.44
CA VAL A 71 -4.82 -1.65 -11.55
C VAL A 71 -3.40 -1.91 -11.09
N ASN A 72 -2.56 -0.89 -11.11
CA ASN A 72 -1.21 -0.98 -10.58
C ASN A 72 -1.23 -0.82 -9.04
N ARG A 73 -0.24 -1.43 -8.39
CA ARG A 73 0.02 -1.23 -6.98
C ARG A 73 0.77 0.08 -6.81
N VAL A 74 0.40 0.86 -5.81
CA VAL A 74 0.98 2.19 -5.54
C VAL A 74 1.20 2.37 -4.06
N ARG A 75 2.03 3.35 -3.69
CA ARG A 75 2.22 3.75 -2.30
C ARG A 75 1.26 4.87 -1.91
N GLU A 76 1.05 5.00 -0.62
CA GLU A 76 0.27 6.09 -0.01
C GLU A 76 0.80 7.46 -0.47
N GLY A 77 -0.11 8.31 -0.95
CA GLY A 77 0.20 9.62 -1.53
C GLY A 77 0.50 9.60 -3.04
N GLU A 78 0.62 8.42 -3.65
CA GLU A 78 0.82 8.28 -5.09
C GLU A 78 -0.51 8.16 -5.84
N THR A 79 -0.44 8.28 -7.16
CA THR A 79 -1.59 8.13 -8.03
C THR A 79 -1.58 6.77 -8.71
N ALA A 80 -2.63 5.98 -8.47
CA ALA A 80 -2.84 4.70 -9.11
C ALA A 80 -3.42 4.90 -10.52
N THR A 81 -2.96 4.09 -11.47
CA THR A 81 -3.52 4.03 -12.82
C THR A 81 -4.47 2.84 -12.91
N VAL A 82 -5.73 3.12 -13.21
CA VAL A 82 -6.73 2.11 -13.52
C VAL A 82 -6.86 2.05 -15.04
N ALA A 83 -6.39 0.97 -15.63
CA ALA A 83 -6.46 0.73 -17.06
C ALA A 83 -7.61 -0.22 -17.40
N ALA A 84 -8.37 0.10 -18.42
CA ALA A 84 -9.46 -0.74 -18.91
C ALA A 84 -9.45 -0.84 -20.43
N PHE A 85 -9.79 -2.01 -20.95
CA PHE A 85 -10.00 -2.21 -22.39
C PHE A 85 -11.48 -2.00 -22.70
N VAL A 86 -11.76 -0.93 -23.44
CA VAL A 86 -13.12 -0.50 -23.80
C VAL A 86 -13.38 -0.87 -25.26
N ALA A 87 -14.45 -1.63 -25.49
CA ALA A 87 -14.92 -1.99 -26.82
C ALA A 87 -16.31 -1.41 -27.08
N VAL A 88 -16.58 -1.08 -28.34
CA VAL A 88 -17.83 -0.44 -28.79
C VAL A 88 -18.43 -1.15 -29.98
N HIS A 89 -19.76 -1.22 -30.03
CA HIS A 89 -20.47 -1.78 -31.17
C HIS A 89 -20.81 -0.75 -32.26
N SER A 90 -20.83 0.51 -31.92
CA SER A 90 -21.06 1.66 -32.81
C SER A 90 -20.00 2.73 -32.58
N THR A 91 -19.76 3.57 -33.61
CA THR A 91 -18.85 4.71 -33.45
C THR A 91 -19.35 5.67 -32.40
N ILE A 92 -18.51 6.01 -31.43
CA ILE A 92 -18.80 6.93 -30.34
C ILE A 92 -17.75 8.04 -30.38
N ASP A 93 -18.21 9.30 -30.40
CA ASP A 93 -17.34 10.46 -30.54
C ASP A 93 -16.66 10.87 -29.23
N CYS A 94 -17.23 10.47 -28.10
CA CYS A 94 -16.68 10.80 -26.79
C CYS A 94 -16.97 9.69 -25.79
N VAL A 95 -15.91 9.09 -25.25
CA VAL A 95 -15.96 8.14 -24.13
C VAL A 95 -14.91 8.58 -23.12
N THR A 96 -15.25 8.53 -21.83
CA THR A 96 -14.30 8.72 -20.74
C THR A 96 -14.34 7.50 -19.83
N LEU A 97 -13.20 7.09 -19.27
CA LEU A 97 -13.12 6.07 -18.25
C LEU A 97 -13.08 6.74 -16.87
N GLY A 98 -13.85 6.23 -15.92
CA GLY A 98 -13.86 6.74 -14.55
C GLY A 98 -14.07 5.64 -13.53
N ALA A 99 -13.49 5.82 -12.35
CA ALA A 99 -13.77 5.03 -11.16
C ALA A 99 -14.74 5.82 -10.26
N ASN A 100 -15.96 5.32 -10.15
CA ASN A 100 -17.03 5.98 -9.41
C ASN A 100 -17.23 5.34 -8.04
N ARG A 101 -17.84 6.08 -7.10
CA ARG A 101 -18.17 5.61 -5.75
C ARG A 101 -16.96 5.13 -4.97
N LEU A 102 -15.88 5.87 -5.06
CA LEU A 102 -14.66 5.61 -4.31
C LEU A 102 -14.86 5.93 -2.82
N PRO A 103 -14.16 5.21 -1.92
CA PRO A 103 -14.11 5.58 -0.51
C PRO A 103 -13.44 6.95 -0.33
N PRO A 104 -13.65 7.64 0.82
CA PRO A 104 -13.12 8.99 1.05
C PRO A 104 -11.58 9.12 0.97
N SER A 105 -10.88 8.01 1.11
CA SER A 105 -9.42 7.93 1.00
C SER A 105 -8.91 7.88 -0.45
N LEU A 106 -9.80 7.80 -1.42
CA LEU A 106 -9.48 7.73 -2.84
C LEU A 106 -10.18 8.85 -3.59
N THR A 107 -9.47 9.53 -4.48
CA THR A 107 -10.04 10.54 -5.37
C THR A 107 -9.81 10.12 -6.81
N GLY A 108 -10.88 9.85 -7.54
CA GLY A 108 -10.82 9.44 -8.94
C GLY A 108 -10.85 10.64 -9.88
N PHE A 109 -10.04 10.58 -10.92
CA PHE A 109 -10.04 11.50 -12.04
C PHE A 109 -10.45 10.74 -13.30
N GLU A 110 -11.37 11.31 -14.08
CA GLU A 110 -11.77 10.70 -15.34
C GLU A 110 -10.62 10.77 -16.36
N SER A 111 -10.57 9.79 -17.26
CA SER A 111 -9.65 9.80 -18.39
C SER A 111 -9.93 10.96 -19.35
N ASP A 112 -9.00 11.23 -20.23
CA ASP A 112 -9.24 12.09 -21.38
C ASP A 112 -10.38 11.55 -22.24
N ARG A 113 -11.01 12.47 -22.99
CA ARG A 113 -12.08 12.13 -23.91
C ARG A 113 -11.51 11.46 -25.15
N GLU A 114 -11.98 10.26 -25.43
CA GLU A 114 -11.53 9.50 -26.58
C GLU A 114 -12.68 9.19 -27.54
N LYS A 115 -12.33 9.16 -28.84
CA LYS A 115 -13.22 8.71 -29.90
C LYS A 115 -12.87 7.28 -30.28
N ILE A 116 -13.88 6.41 -30.26
CA ILE A 116 -13.73 4.99 -30.62
C ILE A 116 -14.64 4.70 -31.81
N LYS A 117 -14.07 4.18 -32.90
CA LYS A 117 -14.84 3.86 -34.13
C LYS A 117 -15.34 2.42 -34.07
N LYS A 118 -16.46 2.19 -34.76
CA LYS A 118 -17.00 0.84 -34.97
C LYS A 118 -15.96 -0.05 -35.65
N GLY A 119 -15.74 -1.25 -35.09
CA GLY A 119 -14.83 -2.24 -35.65
C GLY A 119 -13.35 -2.04 -35.29
N GLU A 120 -13.00 -1.03 -34.52
CA GLU A 120 -11.67 -0.95 -33.91
C GLU A 120 -11.52 -2.02 -32.83
N PRO A 121 -10.30 -2.54 -32.61
CA PRO A 121 -10.01 -3.45 -31.50
C PRO A 121 -10.26 -2.72 -30.16
N PRO A 122 -10.47 -3.47 -29.05
CA PRO A 122 -10.65 -2.90 -27.74
C PRO A 122 -9.55 -1.89 -27.41
N ARG A 123 -9.93 -0.67 -27.07
CA ARG A 123 -8.98 0.42 -26.82
C ARG A 123 -8.64 0.50 -25.35
N LYS A 124 -7.35 0.54 -25.05
CA LYS A 124 -6.86 0.76 -23.69
C LYS A 124 -7.10 2.21 -23.29
N MET A 125 -7.89 2.43 -22.26
CA MET A 125 -8.11 3.72 -21.63
C MET A 125 -7.60 3.67 -20.19
N GLU A 126 -7.13 4.79 -19.67
CA GLU A 126 -6.57 4.88 -18.34
C GLU A 126 -7.21 6.04 -17.57
N CYS A 127 -7.64 5.77 -16.35
CA CYS A 127 -8.06 6.82 -15.42
C CYS A 127 -7.16 6.79 -14.17
N LEU A 128 -7.04 7.94 -13.54
CA LEU A 128 -6.16 8.14 -12.41
C LEU A 128 -6.95 8.13 -11.10
N VAL A 129 -6.40 7.48 -10.08
CA VAL A 129 -6.97 7.44 -8.73
C VAL A 129 -5.90 7.88 -7.74
N HIS A 130 -6.06 9.05 -7.17
CA HIS A 130 -5.15 9.55 -6.13
C HIS A 130 -5.47 8.87 -4.80
N THR A 131 -4.41 8.41 -4.12
CA THR A 131 -4.52 7.64 -2.88
C THR A 131 -4.00 8.46 -1.69
N THR A 132 -4.76 8.55 -0.60
CA THR A 132 -4.35 9.30 0.59
C THR A 132 -4.00 8.41 1.77
N ARG A 133 -4.41 7.14 1.74
CA ARG A 133 -4.15 6.17 2.82
C ARG A 133 -3.87 4.80 2.23
N ARG A 134 -3.02 4.04 2.92
CA ARG A 134 -2.81 2.62 2.61
C ARG A 134 -4.09 1.80 2.82
N GLY A 135 -4.15 0.68 2.17
CA GLY A 135 -5.25 -0.29 2.35
C GLY A 135 -5.50 -1.15 1.13
N SER A 136 -6.41 -2.09 1.28
CA SER A 136 -7.02 -2.84 0.19
C SER A 136 -8.38 -2.22 -0.12
N PHE A 137 -8.56 -1.74 -1.34
CA PHE A 137 -9.77 -1.08 -1.80
C PHE A 137 -10.38 -1.84 -2.97
N MET A 138 -11.63 -2.26 -2.81
CA MET A 138 -12.36 -2.91 -3.91
C MET A 138 -13.01 -1.86 -4.82
N LEU A 139 -12.52 -1.74 -6.04
CA LEU A 139 -13.09 -0.88 -7.07
C LEU A 139 -14.24 -1.62 -7.76
N ASN A 140 -15.47 -1.40 -7.28
CA ASN A 140 -16.66 -2.07 -7.75
C ASN A 140 -17.40 -1.30 -8.87
N LYS A 141 -16.99 -0.07 -9.16
CA LYS A 141 -17.68 0.86 -10.06
C LYS A 141 -16.72 1.55 -11.01
N VAL A 142 -16.01 0.74 -11.82
CA VAL A 142 -15.28 1.25 -12.98
C VAL A 142 -16.27 1.31 -14.14
N SER A 143 -16.38 2.45 -14.81
CA SER A 143 -17.35 2.66 -15.89
C SER A 143 -16.77 3.46 -17.04
N ALA A 144 -17.14 3.06 -18.25
CA ALA A 144 -16.97 3.86 -19.45
C ALA A 144 -18.19 4.80 -19.54
N ASN A 145 -17.94 6.10 -19.44
CA ASN A 145 -18.97 7.11 -19.42
C ASN A 145 -19.14 7.72 -20.82
N VAL A 146 -20.33 7.67 -21.34
CA VAL A 146 -20.69 8.30 -22.61
C VAL A 146 -21.53 9.52 -22.33
N PRO A 147 -21.01 10.75 -22.54
CA PRO A 147 -21.77 11.97 -22.34
C PRO A 147 -22.82 12.13 -23.44
N GLU A 148 -23.88 12.85 -23.15
CA GLU A 148 -24.79 13.37 -24.17
C GLU A 148 -24.15 14.57 -24.90
N ILE A 149 -24.87 15.14 -25.91
CA ILE A 149 -24.33 16.14 -26.85
C ILE A 149 -23.78 17.39 -26.13
N MET A 150 -24.43 17.85 -25.06
CA MET A 150 -23.99 19.04 -24.30
C MET A 150 -23.00 18.72 -23.16
N GLY A 151 -22.84 17.44 -22.82
CA GLY A 151 -21.94 17.00 -21.76
C GLY A 151 -22.43 17.32 -20.33
N LEU A 152 -23.71 17.62 -20.15
CA LEU A 152 -24.33 17.85 -18.83
C LEU A 152 -24.72 16.54 -18.14
N LEU A 153 -25.13 15.55 -18.94
CA LEU A 153 -25.45 14.21 -18.49
C LEU A 153 -24.50 13.19 -19.14
N ARG A 154 -24.36 12.05 -18.49
CA ARG A 154 -23.55 10.92 -18.99
C ARG A 154 -24.23 9.61 -18.69
N TRP A 155 -24.04 8.60 -19.54
CA TRP A 155 -24.49 7.25 -19.31
C TRP A 155 -23.30 6.38 -18.92
N PRO A 156 -23.29 5.81 -17.68
CA PRO A 156 -22.21 4.94 -17.24
C PRO A 156 -22.44 3.49 -17.70
N PHE A 157 -21.55 2.96 -18.51
CA PHE A 157 -21.47 1.54 -18.83
C PHE A 157 -20.49 0.89 -17.85
N GLY A 158 -21.03 0.20 -16.84
CA GLY A 158 -20.23 -0.36 -15.75
C GLY A 158 -19.52 -1.64 -16.13
N PHE A 159 -18.36 -1.86 -15.56
CA PHE A 159 -17.66 -3.15 -15.56
C PHE A 159 -18.37 -4.13 -14.62
N ASN A 160 -18.68 -5.34 -15.13
CA ASN A 160 -19.32 -6.40 -14.35
C ASN A 160 -18.26 -7.21 -13.57
N GLY A 161 -17.57 -6.56 -12.65
CA GLY A 161 -16.55 -7.18 -11.83
C GLY A 161 -16.06 -6.22 -10.75
N SER A 162 -15.20 -6.73 -9.89
CA SER A 162 -14.50 -5.95 -8.89
C SER A 162 -12.99 -6.12 -9.08
N VAL A 163 -12.24 -5.06 -8.89
CA VAL A 163 -10.77 -5.08 -8.96
C VAL A 163 -10.21 -4.56 -7.65
N GLU A 164 -9.27 -5.28 -7.07
CA GLU A 164 -8.59 -4.90 -5.85
C GLU A 164 -7.47 -3.90 -6.16
N LEU A 165 -7.55 -2.70 -5.60
CA LEU A 165 -6.48 -1.72 -5.56
C LEU A 165 -5.75 -1.86 -4.22
N LEU A 166 -4.49 -2.30 -4.27
CA LEU A 166 -3.63 -2.34 -3.10
C LEU A 166 -2.78 -1.07 -3.03
N VAL A 167 -2.94 -0.35 -1.91
CA VAL A 167 -2.17 0.85 -1.60
C VAL A 167 -1.21 0.52 -0.46
N TYR A 168 0.07 0.53 -0.77
CA TYR A 168 1.14 0.23 0.17
C TYR A 168 1.39 1.35 1.17
N PRO A 169 1.98 1.05 2.33
CA PRO A 169 2.43 2.08 3.25
C PRO A 169 3.40 3.07 2.59
N ARG A 170 3.43 4.30 3.09
CA ARG A 170 4.38 5.33 2.64
C ARG A 170 5.82 4.82 2.75
N ALA A 171 6.64 5.09 1.73
CA ALA A 171 8.03 4.71 1.74
C ALA A 171 8.80 5.50 2.79
N LEU A 172 9.37 4.79 3.75
CA LEU A 172 10.41 5.30 4.66
C LEU A 172 11.69 4.52 4.35
N LYS A 173 12.83 5.20 4.30
CA LYS A 173 14.14 4.55 4.11
C LYS A 173 14.89 4.52 5.43
N VAL A 174 15.21 3.33 5.90
CA VAL A 174 16.15 3.14 7.01
C VAL A 174 17.55 3.29 6.45
N GLN A 175 18.29 4.30 6.90
CA GLN A 175 19.66 4.56 6.47
C GLN A 175 20.65 3.73 7.27
N GLU A 176 20.55 3.84 8.59
CA GLU A 176 21.36 3.11 9.54
C GLU A 176 20.48 2.50 10.61
N PHE A 177 20.88 1.37 11.15
CA PHE A 177 20.15 0.67 12.19
C PHE A 177 21.06 0.23 13.34
N PRO A 178 21.74 1.18 14.02
CA PRO A 178 22.68 0.88 15.10
C PRO A 178 22.01 0.15 16.28
N PHE A 179 20.72 0.37 16.53
CA PHE A 179 19.98 -0.31 17.58
C PHE A 179 20.07 -1.84 17.48
N LEU A 180 20.10 -2.42 16.28
CA LEU A 180 20.23 -3.87 16.11
C LEU A 180 21.61 -4.41 16.56
N THR A 181 22.64 -3.58 16.63
CA THR A 181 23.99 -3.98 17.01
C THR A 181 24.37 -3.62 18.44
N GLN A 182 23.52 -2.84 19.15
CA GLN A 182 23.81 -2.38 20.50
C GLN A 182 23.55 -3.48 21.55
N GLY A 183 24.39 -3.51 22.59
CA GLY A 183 24.26 -4.33 23.78
C GLY A 183 24.31 -5.84 23.56
N ALA A 184 24.03 -6.61 24.61
CA ALA A 184 24.04 -8.07 24.57
C ALA A 184 22.96 -8.66 23.64
N SER A 185 21.79 -8.03 23.58
CA SER A 185 20.70 -8.44 22.66
C SER A 185 21.07 -8.24 21.19
N GLY A 186 21.94 -7.28 20.88
CA GLY A 186 22.46 -7.05 19.52
C GLY A 186 23.34 -8.16 19.01
N MET A 187 23.96 -8.95 19.89
CA MET A 187 24.80 -10.07 19.48
C MET A 187 24.02 -11.13 18.70
N ALA A 188 22.73 -11.29 18.94
CA ALA A 188 21.87 -12.19 18.18
C ALA A 188 21.76 -11.80 16.68
N PHE A 189 21.85 -10.51 16.39
CA PHE A 189 21.77 -9.97 15.02
C PHE A 189 23.15 -9.86 14.35
N ALA A 190 24.24 -9.82 15.12
CA ALA A 190 25.61 -9.65 14.61
C ALA A 190 26.01 -10.63 13.50
N PRO A 191 25.67 -11.94 13.54
CA PRO A 191 25.97 -12.89 12.50
C PRO A 191 25.41 -12.52 11.12
N PHE A 192 24.30 -11.82 11.09
CA PHE A 192 23.60 -11.41 9.86
C PHE A 192 24.07 -10.04 9.37
N LEU A 193 24.32 -9.12 10.29
CA LEU A 193 24.69 -7.74 9.98
C LEU A 193 26.19 -7.58 9.73
N MET A 194 27.01 -8.39 10.42
CA MET A 194 28.48 -8.37 10.34
C MET A 194 29.02 -9.79 10.13
N PRO A 195 28.88 -10.38 8.95
CA PRO A 195 29.29 -11.77 8.69
C PRO A 195 30.77 -12.02 8.94
N SER A 196 31.61 -10.98 8.90
CA SER A 196 33.04 -11.07 9.19
C SER A 196 33.36 -11.32 10.66
N LEU A 197 32.44 -11.05 11.59
CA LEU A 197 32.60 -11.29 13.02
C LEU A 197 32.23 -12.72 13.43
N THR A 198 31.51 -13.44 12.59
CA THR A 198 31.03 -14.79 12.89
C THR A 198 31.95 -15.81 12.24
N ARG A 199 32.79 -16.39 13.06
CA ARG A 199 33.56 -17.58 12.71
C ARG A 199 32.63 -18.77 12.88
N GLY A 200 32.23 -19.42 11.79
CA GLY A 200 31.45 -20.66 11.85
C GLY A 200 32.22 -21.73 12.67
N MET A 201 31.49 -22.57 13.38
CA MET A 201 32.09 -23.65 14.17
C MET A 201 32.45 -24.85 13.29
N ASN A 202 31.82 -25.04 12.14
CA ASN A 202 32.04 -26.19 11.27
C ASN A 202 33.17 -25.93 10.27
N PHE A 203 34.18 -26.75 10.33
CA PHE A 203 35.29 -26.74 9.37
C PHE A 203 34.86 -27.38 8.04
N ILE A 204 34.88 -26.59 6.94
CA ILE A 204 34.52 -27.06 5.60
C ILE A 204 35.75 -27.58 4.87
N GLY A 205 36.86 -26.84 4.95
CA GLY A 205 38.02 -27.17 4.14
C GLY A 205 39.19 -26.21 4.34
N VAL A 206 40.14 -26.29 3.43
CA VAL A 206 41.29 -25.42 3.40
C VAL A 206 41.47 -24.82 2.01
N ARG A 207 41.75 -23.51 1.95
CA ARG A 207 42.11 -22.80 0.72
C ARG A 207 43.50 -22.19 0.81
N PRO A 208 44.13 -21.86 -0.29
CA PRO A 208 45.38 -21.10 -0.26
C PRO A 208 45.22 -19.79 0.49
N TYR A 209 46.19 -19.46 1.33
CA TYR A 209 46.26 -18.20 2.07
C TYR A 209 46.24 -17.00 1.10
N ARG A 210 45.49 -15.97 1.44
CA ARG A 210 45.47 -14.67 0.76
C ARG A 210 45.91 -13.59 1.72
N GLU A 211 46.56 -12.55 1.19
CA GLU A 211 46.96 -11.40 1.98
C GLU A 211 45.75 -10.75 2.64
N GLY A 212 45.77 -10.60 3.98
CA GLY A 212 44.61 -10.16 4.79
C GLY A 212 43.92 -11.28 5.57
N ASP A 213 44.20 -12.56 5.30
CA ASP A 213 43.67 -13.67 6.09
C ASP A 213 44.27 -13.70 7.50
N SER A 214 43.48 -14.13 8.49
CA SER A 214 43.94 -14.27 9.87
C SER A 214 44.96 -15.38 10.02
N LEU A 215 46.10 -15.06 10.56
CA LEU A 215 47.16 -16.06 10.86
C LEU A 215 46.72 -17.13 11.89
N ARG A 216 45.68 -16.84 12.70
CA ARG A 216 45.09 -17.81 13.63
C ARG A 216 44.39 -18.97 12.91
N ASP A 217 43.98 -18.75 11.67
CA ASP A 217 43.27 -19.72 10.85
C ASP A 217 44.20 -20.50 9.93
N LEU A 218 45.49 -20.33 10.07
CA LEU A 218 46.48 -21.08 9.30
C LEU A 218 46.34 -22.57 9.59
N HIS A 219 46.25 -23.38 8.51
CA HIS A 219 46.20 -24.83 8.61
C HIS A 219 47.58 -25.44 8.59
N HIS A 220 48.23 -25.53 9.76
CA HIS A 220 49.63 -25.95 9.90
C HIS A 220 49.94 -27.31 9.26
N LYS A 221 48.98 -28.27 9.32
CA LYS A 221 49.20 -29.61 8.72
C LYS A 221 49.21 -29.55 7.19
N ALA A 222 48.44 -28.69 6.56
CA ALA A 222 48.47 -28.49 5.11
C ALA A 222 49.74 -27.72 4.72
N PHE A 223 50.10 -26.71 5.49
CA PHE A 223 51.36 -25.97 5.29
C PHE A 223 52.61 -26.91 5.32
N ALA A 224 52.69 -27.79 6.33
CA ALA A 224 53.78 -28.74 6.43
C ALA A 224 53.83 -29.75 5.26
N ARG A 225 52.67 -30.12 4.70
CA ARG A 225 52.57 -31.10 3.61
C ARG A 225 52.84 -30.50 2.23
N TYR A 226 52.41 -29.29 1.98
CA TYR A 226 52.43 -28.66 0.65
C TYR A 226 53.48 -27.53 0.52
N GLY A 227 54.12 -27.11 1.59
CA GLY A 227 55.11 -26.03 1.60
C GLY A 227 54.55 -24.64 1.29
N LYS A 228 53.21 -24.51 1.21
CA LYS A 228 52.51 -23.25 0.97
C LYS A 228 51.47 -22.98 2.07
N PRO A 229 51.24 -21.73 2.48
CA PRO A 229 50.32 -21.43 3.51
C PRO A 229 48.87 -21.67 3.03
N PHE A 230 48.06 -22.31 3.87
CA PHE A 230 46.62 -22.55 3.69
C PHE A 230 45.86 -22.00 4.89
N THR A 231 44.72 -21.40 4.63
CA THR A 231 43.76 -20.91 5.63
C THR A 231 42.60 -21.90 5.77
N LYS A 232 42.15 -22.13 7.00
CA LYS A 232 40.97 -22.93 7.29
C LYS A 232 39.72 -22.16 6.82
N GLU A 233 38.85 -22.83 6.08
CA GLU A 233 37.51 -22.34 5.76
C GLU A 233 36.51 -22.95 6.72
N PHE A 234 35.69 -22.08 7.28
CA PHE A 234 34.59 -22.46 8.18
C PHE A 234 33.26 -22.18 7.51
N GLU A 235 32.30 -23.09 7.70
CA GLU A 235 30.94 -22.84 7.30
C GLU A 235 30.38 -21.71 8.16
N VAL A 236 29.92 -20.67 7.51
CA VAL A 236 29.06 -19.71 8.18
C VAL A 236 27.69 -20.35 8.18
N GLU A 237 27.26 -20.95 9.31
CA GLU A 237 25.87 -21.29 9.50
C GLU A 237 25.10 -19.97 9.44
N ARG A 238 24.64 -19.63 8.24
CA ARG A 238 23.60 -18.62 8.10
C ARG A 238 22.38 -19.21 8.77
N GLY A 239 22.05 -18.74 9.96
CA GLY A 239 20.78 -19.06 10.62
C GLY A 239 19.61 -18.75 9.71
N ALA A 240 18.40 -19.08 10.13
CA ALA A 240 17.17 -18.87 9.36
C ALA A 240 16.90 -17.40 8.97
N GLY A 241 17.79 -16.46 9.27
CA GLY A 241 17.64 -15.02 9.07
C GLY A 241 16.99 -14.34 10.28
N VAL A 242 16.77 -13.05 10.17
CA VAL A 242 16.07 -12.23 11.19
C VAL A 242 14.58 -12.48 11.09
N ILE A 243 13.93 -12.69 12.22
CA ILE A 243 12.47 -12.76 12.31
C ILE A 243 11.95 -11.35 12.59
N LEU A 244 11.12 -10.82 11.71
CA LEU A 244 10.40 -9.57 11.89
C LEU A 244 8.97 -9.88 12.33
N LEU A 245 8.53 -9.31 13.45
CA LEU A 245 7.19 -9.45 13.99
C LEU A 245 6.50 -8.09 14.07
N LEU A 246 5.37 -7.93 13.43
CA LEU A 246 4.46 -6.82 13.65
C LEU A 246 3.35 -7.25 14.60
N ASP A 247 3.27 -6.59 15.75
CA ASP A 247 2.16 -6.75 16.68
C ASP A 247 1.12 -5.64 16.47
N THR A 248 -0.07 -6.03 16.05
CA THR A 248 -1.18 -5.09 15.79
C THR A 248 -2.08 -4.87 17.00
N ALA A 249 -1.75 -5.43 18.17
CA ALA A 249 -2.54 -5.25 19.37
C ALA A 249 -2.59 -3.78 19.80
N THR A 250 -3.80 -3.32 20.11
CA THR A 250 -4.10 -1.95 20.50
C THR A 250 -4.80 -1.95 21.86
N PRO A 251 -4.06 -2.18 22.97
CA PRO A 251 -4.66 -2.33 24.30
C PRO A 251 -5.41 -1.08 24.75
N ASN A 252 -4.98 0.10 24.29
CA ASN A 252 -5.56 1.38 24.64
C ASN A 252 -6.07 2.14 23.40
N PHE A 253 -7.16 2.91 23.56
CA PHE A 253 -7.69 3.76 22.49
C PHE A 253 -6.64 4.77 21.98
N LYS A 254 -5.77 5.26 22.86
CA LYS A 254 -4.69 6.20 22.50
C LYS A 254 -3.61 5.55 21.63
N SER A 255 -3.27 4.27 21.88
CA SER A 255 -2.25 3.56 21.08
C SER A 255 -2.72 3.27 19.66
N ARG A 256 -4.04 3.12 19.48
CA ARG A 256 -4.65 2.81 18.18
C ARG A 256 -4.32 3.84 17.09
N GLN A 257 -4.19 5.12 17.42
CA GLN A 257 -3.84 6.17 16.46
C GLN A 257 -2.44 5.99 15.86
N TYR A 258 -1.55 5.24 16.54
CA TYR A 258 -0.17 5.01 16.11
C TYR A 258 0.02 3.73 15.29
N LEU A 259 -1.05 2.96 15.06
CA LEU A 259 -0.97 1.71 14.29
C LEU A 259 -0.45 1.95 12.86
N GLU A 260 -0.87 3.04 12.23
CA GLU A 260 -0.42 3.38 10.88
C GLU A 260 1.10 3.64 10.82
N GLN A 261 1.64 4.33 11.84
CA GLN A 261 3.07 4.59 11.94
C GLN A 261 3.86 3.31 12.23
N ALA A 262 3.35 2.42 13.08
CA ALA A 262 3.96 1.11 13.33
C ALA A 262 4.02 0.27 12.04
N ILE A 263 2.98 0.28 11.22
CA ILE A 263 2.95 -0.42 9.93
C ILE A 263 3.94 0.20 8.94
N ARG A 264 4.04 1.54 8.87
CA ARG A 264 5.03 2.22 8.03
C ARG A 264 6.46 1.88 8.45
N MET A 265 6.71 1.84 9.76
CA MET A 265 8.00 1.44 10.32
C MET A 265 8.33 -0.02 9.99
N THR A 266 7.39 -0.94 10.16
CA THR A 266 7.56 -2.34 9.81
C THR A 266 7.85 -2.53 8.33
N ALA A 267 7.17 -1.79 7.46
CA ALA A 267 7.45 -1.80 6.02
C ALA A 267 8.88 -1.35 5.72
N ALA A 268 9.34 -0.26 6.34
CA ALA A 268 10.68 0.28 6.15
C ALA A 268 11.77 -0.69 6.62
N ILE A 269 11.59 -1.27 7.80
CA ILE A 269 12.51 -2.26 8.37
C ILE A 269 12.52 -3.55 7.52
N GLY A 270 11.34 -4.03 7.14
CA GLY A 270 11.21 -5.22 6.30
C GLY A 270 11.89 -5.06 4.94
N GLU A 271 11.71 -3.91 4.28
CA GLU A 271 12.40 -3.59 3.02
C GLU A 271 13.92 -3.51 3.23
N TRP A 272 14.39 -2.87 4.32
CA TRP A 272 15.81 -2.77 4.65
C TRP A 272 16.45 -4.14 4.91
N LEU A 273 15.75 -5.05 5.59
CA LEU A 273 16.19 -6.42 5.84
C LEU A 273 16.20 -7.26 4.55
N LEU A 274 15.19 -7.08 3.68
CA LEU A 274 15.13 -7.78 2.39
C LEU A 274 16.21 -7.32 1.42
N GLU A 275 16.51 -6.02 1.36
CA GLU A 275 17.60 -5.47 0.53
C GLU A 275 18.97 -6.07 0.89
N ARG A 276 19.15 -6.51 2.14
CA ARG A 276 20.36 -7.15 2.64
C ARG A 276 20.32 -8.67 2.64
N GLU A 277 19.21 -9.25 2.18
CA GLU A 277 18.97 -10.71 2.15
C GLU A 277 19.07 -11.38 3.55
N ILE A 278 18.71 -10.63 4.61
CA ILE A 278 18.78 -11.11 5.99
C ILE A 278 17.43 -11.33 6.65
N LEU A 279 16.32 -10.95 5.99
CA LEU A 279 14.96 -11.27 6.47
C LEU A 279 14.70 -12.76 6.25
N GLY A 280 14.57 -13.53 7.31
CA GLY A 280 14.27 -14.96 7.26
C GLY A 280 12.78 -15.26 7.27
N ARG A 281 12.06 -14.68 8.25
CA ARG A 281 10.61 -14.89 8.43
C ARG A 281 9.93 -13.57 8.80
N PHE A 282 8.68 -13.44 8.39
CA PHE A 282 7.87 -12.27 8.73
C PHE A 282 6.52 -12.71 9.30
N PHE A 283 6.13 -12.10 10.42
CA PHE A 283 4.87 -12.38 11.11
C PHE A 283 4.06 -11.12 11.30
N ILE A 284 2.77 -11.25 11.15
CA ILE A 284 1.77 -10.26 11.59
C ILE A 284 0.95 -10.93 12.67
N ASP A 285 1.12 -10.46 13.91
CA ASP A 285 0.59 -11.14 15.09
C ASP A 285 1.08 -12.62 15.16
N SER A 286 0.19 -13.58 15.00
CA SER A 286 0.50 -15.00 15.00
C SER A 286 0.56 -15.63 13.60
N GLU A 287 0.28 -14.84 12.55
CA GLU A 287 0.24 -15.32 11.17
C GLU A 287 1.58 -15.14 10.48
N GLU A 288 2.15 -16.21 9.95
CA GLU A 288 3.37 -16.17 9.14
C GLU A 288 3.06 -15.82 7.69
N ILE A 289 3.75 -14.81 7.18
CA ILE A 289 3.65 -14.39 5.79
C ILE A 289 4.76 -15.06 4.98
N ALA A 290 4.38 -15.77 3.92
CA ALA A 290 5.32 -16.49 3.06
C ALA A 290 6.26 -15.52 2.34
N LEU A 291 7.56 -15.79 2.42
CA LEU A 291 8.63 -15.09 1.73
C LEU A 291 9.25 -16.02 0.68
N ASP A 292 8.82 -15.88 -0.58
CA ASP A 292 9.18 -16.79 -1.68
C ASP A 292 10.56 -16.47 -2.31
N GLY A 293 11.30 -15.54 -1.74
CA GLY A 293 12.60 -15.07 -2.22
C GLY A 293 12.55 -13.92 -3.23
N GLY A 294 13.60 -13.12 -3.26
CA GLY A 294 13.77 -12.02 -4.21
C GLY A 294 12.68 -10.94 -4.18
N SER A 295 12.27 -10.47 -5.36
CA SER A 295 11.28 -9.40 -5.51
C SER A 295 9.87 -9.79 -5.05
N GLU A 296 9.53 -11.09 -5.08
CA GLU A 296 8.22 -11.58 -4.65
C GLU A 296 8.07 -11.50 -3.12
N SER A 297 9.13 -11.73 -2.35
CA SER A 297 9.12 -11.52 -0.89
C SER A 297 8.77 -10.08 -0.51
N ARG A 298 9.34 -9.10 -1.21
CA ARG A 298 9.02 -7.68 -0.99
C ARG A 298 7.54 -7.39 -1.28
N LYS A 299 7.03 -7.95 -2.35
CA LYS A 299 5.63 -7.81 -2.74
C LYS A 299 4.69 -8.46 -1.72
N ASN A 300 4.98 -9.70 -1.28
CA ASN A 300 4.18 -10.41 -0.29
C ASN A 300 4.16 -9.66 1.06
N LEU A 301 5.30 -9.13 1.50
CA LEU A 301 5.39 -8.31 2.70
C LEU A 301 4.52 -7.06 2.59
N LEU A 302 4.62 -6.31 1.50
CA LEU A 302 3.86 -5.07 1.31
C LEU A 302 2.36 -5.34 1.09
N ASP A 303 2.00 -6.41 0.37
CA ASP A 303 0.61 -6.85 0.17
C ASP A 303 -0.04 -7.20 1.52
N ALA A 304 0.67 -7.96 2.37
CA ALA A 304 0.18 -8.31 3.71
C ALA A 304 -0.03 -7.07 4.58
N LEU A 305 0.94 -6.15 4.59
CA LEU A 305 0.83 -4.89 5.34
C LEU A 305 -0.31 -4.00 4.80
N ALA A 306 -0.54 -3.96 3.49
CA ALA A 306 -1.64 -3.20 2.91
C ALA A 306 -3.02 -3.76 3.31
N ARG A 307 -3.16 -5.06 3.50
CA ARG A 307 -4.42 -5.72 3.87
C ARG A 307 -4.80 -5.58 5.34
N ILE A 308 -3.88 -5.17 6.22
CA ILE A 308 -4.23 -4.89 7.62
C ILE A 308 -5.32 -3.81 7.65
N PRO A 309 -6.44 -4.03 8.36
CA PRO A 309 -7.52 -3.03 8.42
C PRO A 309 -7.01 -1.71 9.02
N PRO A 310 -7.53 -0.57 8.54
CA PRO A 310 -7.12 0.73 9.06
C PRO A 310 -7.47 0.88 10.54
N ALA A 311 -6.69 1.67 11.26
CA ALA A 311 -6.86 1.91 12.70
C ALA A 311 -8.28 2.33 13.10
N SER A 312 -9.01 3.00 12.21
CA SER A 312 -10.41 3.40 12.44
C SER A 312 -11.39 2.22 12.52
N LEU A 313 -11.08 1.11 11.84
CA LEU A 313 -11.91 -0.10 11.77
C LEU A 313 -11.36 -1.22 12.66
N ALA A 314 -10.13 -1.12 13.15
CA ALA A 314 -9.55 -2.12 14.03
C ALA A 314 -10.32 -2.13 15.36
N HIS A 315 -10.79 -3.27 15.82
CA HIS A 315 -11.30 -3.42 17.18
C HIS A 315 -10.13 -3.42 18.17
N ALA A 316 -10.36 -3.04 19.42
CA ALA A 316 -9.35 -3.17 20.47
C ALA A 316 -8.93 -4.65 20.57
N LYS A 317 -7.73 -4.94 20.09
CA LYS A 317 -7.15 -6.28 20.15
C LYS A 317 -6.26 -6.38 21.36
N GLN A 318 -6.53 -7.36 22.21
CA GLN A 318 -5.66 -7.67 23.33
C GLN A 318 -4.36 -8.29 22.84
N PRO A 319 -3.24 -8.05 23.52
CA PRO A 319 -2.00 -8.72 23.25
C PRO A 319 -2.16 -10.24 23.34
N GLU A 320 -1.80 -10.94 22.29
CA GLU A 320 -1.70 -12.40 22.31
C GLU A 320 -0.24 -12.78 22.48
N PRO A 321 0.07 -13.77 23.33
CA PRO A 321 1.45 -14.26 23.45
C PRO A 321 1.89 -14.83 22.11
N TRP A 322 3.01 -14.33 21.60
CA TRP A 322 3.61 -14.81 20.38
C TRP A 322 4.40 -16.09 20.66
N ALA A 323 3.94 -17.21 20.18
CA ALA A 323 4.58 -18.50 20.33
C ALA A 323 4.73 -19.23 18.98
N PRO A 324 5.48 -18.68 18.01
CA PRO A 324 5.80 -19.44 16.82
C PRO A 324 6.83 -20.52 17.15
N ALA A 325 7.04 -21.43 16.21
CA ALA A 325 8.12 -22.40 16.22
C ALA A 325 9.49 -21.70 15.96
N ALA A 326 9.77 -20.61 16.68
CA ALA A 326 11.06 -19.95 16.65
C ALA A 326 12.05 -20.80 17.45
N ARG A 327 13.23 -21.01 16.90
CA ARG A 327 14.32 -21.64 17.63
C ARG A 327 14.84 -20.65 18.69
N PRO A 328 15.31 -21.10 19.85
CA PRO A 328 15.82 -20.20 20.90
C PRO A 328 16.94 -19.25 20.47
N MET A 329 17.57 -19.51 19.33
CA MET A 329 18.68 -18.72 18.77
C MET A 329 18.32 -17.82 17.61
N ASP A 330 17.07 -17.85 17.12
CA ASP A 330 16.67 -16.99 15.99
C ASP A 330 16.50 -15.55 16.48
N PRO A 331 17.14 -14.56 15.86
CA PRO A 331 17.02 -13.16 16.27
C PRO A 331 15.64 -12.61 15.90
N VAL A 332 14.90 -12.18 16.91
CA VAL A 332 13.53 -11.65 16.77
C VAL A 332 13.51 -10.16 17.02
N LEU A 333 13.02 -9.42 16.02
CA LEU A 333 12.73 -7.99 16.09
C LEU A 333 11.21 -7.78 16.08
N ARG A 334 10.67 -7.25 17.17
CA ARG A 334 9.24 -6.91 17.28
C ARG A 334 9.03 -5.42 17.06
N VAL A 335 8.00 -5.08 16.31
CA VAL A 335 7.46 -3.72 16.18
C VAL A 335 6.04 -3.72 16.76
N GLY A 336 5.76 -2.84 17.69
CA GLY A 336 4.46 -2.80 18.37
C GLY A 336 4.09 -1.43 18.91
N LEU A 337 2.97 -1.34 19.61
CA LEU A 337 2.40 -0.11 20.15
C LEU A 337 2.50 -0.03 21.68
N TYR A 338 3.05 -1.02 22.30
CA TYR A 338 3.19 -1.12 23.76
C TYR A 338 4.40 -1.98 24.10
N GLU A 339 4.94 -1.73 25.26
CA GLU A 339 6.01 -2.53 25.82
C GLU A 339 5.46 -3.89 26.28
N ASN A 340 6.12 -4.97 25.88
CA ASN A 340 5.82 -6.32 26.33
C ASN A 340 7.12 -7.11 26.43
N GLU A 341 7.40 -7.63 27.62
CA GLU A 341 8.54 -8.47 27.90
C GLU A 341 8.26 -9.92 27.48
N GLU A 342 8.52 -10.24 26.23
CA GLU A 342 8.48 -11.62 25.77
C GLU A 342 9.89 -12.23 25.74
N PRO A 343 10.08 -13.43 26.33
CA PRO A 343 11.40 -14.03 26.48
C PRO A 343 12.10 -14.37 25.14
N LEU A 344 11.32 -14.56 24.06
CA LEU A 344 11.83 -14.88 22.72
C LEU A 344 12.18 -13.64 21.88
N VAL A 345 11.79 -12.43 22.30
CA VAL A 345 12.05 -11.19 21.57
C VAL A 345 13.40 -10.63 22.01
N ASN A 346 14.32 -10.47 21.05
CA ASN A 346 15.65 -9.90 21.31
C ASN A 346 15.62 -8.38 21.32
N LYS A 347 14.89 -7.77 20.39
CA LYS A 347 14.75 -6.32 20.24
C LYS A 347 13.30 -5.94 20.03
N HIS A 348 12.90 -4.84 20.65
CA HIS A 348 11.54 -4.33 20.58
C HIS A 348 11.52 -2.84 20.21
N ILE A 349 10.76 -2.49 19.18
CA ILE A 349 10.50 -1.11 18.76
C ILE A 349 9.06 -0.77 19.13
N VAL A 350 8.90 0.22 20.01
CA VAL A 350 7.59 0.74 20.40
C VAL A 350 7.35 2.08 19.71
N VAL A 351 6.27 2.13 18.92
CA VAL A 351 5.83 3.37 18.28
C VAL A 351 4.74 4.00 19.13
N GLY A 352 5.04 5.16 19.74
CA GLY A 352 4.10 5.82 20.63
C GLY A 352 4.67 7.03 21.36
N LYS A 353 3.83 7.71 22.15
CA LYS A 353 4.25 8.78 23.04
C LYS A 353 4.70 8.21 24.38
N TYR A 354 5.90 7.69 24.41
CA TYR A 354 6.58 7.24 25.62
C TYR A 354 7.82 8.12 25.87
N PRO A 355 8.32 8.18 27.12
CA PRO A 355 9.61 8.81 27.37
C PRO A 355 10.67 8.12 26.53
N ALA A 356 11.53 8.90 25.88
CA ALA A 356 12.61 8.35 25.07
C ALA A 356 13.46 7.40 25.93
N SER A 357 13.48 6.14 25.54
CA SER A 357 14.31 5.11 26.15
C SER A 357 15.08 4.42 25.05
N THR A 358 16.39 4.36 25.19
CA THR A 358 17.26 3.56 24.32
C THR A 358 17.95 2.54 25.22
N GLU A 359 17.17 1.59 25.68
CA GLU A 359 17.68 0.44 26.42
C GLU A 359 18.20 -0.61 25.44
N ASP A 360 18.95 -1.59 25.95
CA ASP A 360 19.50 -2.68 25.12
C ASP A 360 18.43 -3.40 24.27
N LYS A 361 17.23 -3.58 24.82
CA LYS A 361 16.12 -4.32 24.17
C LYS A 361 15.02 -3.43 23.61
N LEU A 362 14.91 -2.19 24.05
CA LEU A 362 13.77 -1.33 23.77
C LEU A 362 14.19 -0.04 23.06
N LEU A 363 13.59 0.23 21.91
CA LEU A 363 13.66 1.50 21.20
C LEU A 363 12.27 2.12 21.12
N VAL A 364 12.12 3.34 21.63
CA VAL A 364 10.89 4.12 21.50
C VAL A 364 11.01 5.10 20.35
N VAL A 365 10.07 5.05 19.42
CA VAL A 365 10.03 5.95 18.25
C VAL A 365 8.80 6.84 18.33
N SER A 366 9.03 8.16 18.26
CA SER A 366 7.95 9.16 18.26
C SER A 366 7.20 9.14 16.92
N PRO A 367 5.87 9.00 16.93
CA PRO A 367 5.07 9.04 15.70
C PRO A 367 5.16 10.38 14.96
N GLU A 368 5.35 11.48 15.71
CA GLU A 368 5.44 12.83 15.15
C GLU A 368 6.74 13.03 14.35
N GLU A 369 7.83 12.39 14.79
CA GLU A 369 9.08 12.36 14.02
C GLU A 369 8.92 11.63 12.70
N LEU A 370 8.19 10.50 12.69
CA LEU A 370 7.93 9.72 11.48
C LEU A 370 7.05 10.46 10.46
N ASP A 371 6.03 11.16 10.93
CA ASP A 371 5.13 11.93 10.05
C ASP A 371 5.79 13.24 9.54
N GLY A 372 6.72 13.82 10.31
CA GLY A 372 7.47 15.03 9.97
C GLY A 372 8.64 14.82 9.00
N LEU A 373 8.99 13.59 8.65
CA LEU A 373 10.12 13.30 7.75
C LEU A 373 9.77 13.63 6.29
N GLU A 374 10.06 14.84 5.86
CA GLU A 374 9.86 15.29 4.47
C GLU A 374 10.61 14.43 3.45
N ARG A 375 11.76 13.85 3.80
CA ARG A 375 12.60 13.02 2.93
C ARG A 375 12.39 11.51 3.13
N GLY A 376 11.59 11.10 4.11
CA GLY A 376 11.33 9.69 4.40
C GLY A 376 12.56 8.87 4.82
N VAL A 377 13.61 9.51 5.36
CA VAL A 377 14.85 8.85 5.82
C VAL A 377 14.87 8.77 7.33
N VAL A 378 15.11 7.58 7.87
CA VAL A 378 15.14 7.28 9.31
C VAL A 378 16.45 6.62 9.69
N THR A 379 17.05 7.08 10.80
CA THR A 379 18.13 6.38 11.51
C THR A 379 17.54 5.77 12.78
N LEU A 380 17.70 4.48 12.99
CA LEU A 380 17.10 3.73 14.11
C LEU A 380 18.17 3.22 15.07
#